data_05ce4219adc9589ca5df1919ff336359
#
_entry.id   05ce4219adc9589ca5df1919ff336359
#
_cell.length_a   1.000
_cell.length_b   1.000
_cell.length_c   1.000
_cell.angle_alpha   90.00
_cell.angle_beta   90.00
_cell.angle_gamma   90.00
#
_symmetry.space_group_name_H-M   'P 1'
#
loop_
_entity.id
_entity.type
_entity.pdbx_description
1 polymer ?
#
loop_
_entity_poly.entity_id
_entity_poly.type
_entity_poly.pdbx_seq_one_letter_code
_entity_poly.pdbx_strand_id
1 'polypeptide(L)'
;MKGFQVKRKAGWDTHGLPVELGVEKELGITKADIDNKESAKYISTEDYNKKCRENVMMYTQEWRDLTEKMGYFVDLDNPYITYDNKYIETLWWLLQQFYKKGLLYKGYTIQPYSPAAGTGLSSHELNQP
;
A
#
# COMPACT_ATOMS: atom_id res chain seq x y z
N MET A 1 15.53 3.04 30.95
CA MET A 1 16.02 3.84 29.81
C MET A 1 17.53 3.76 29.78
N LYS A 2 18.13 3.40 28.64
CA LYS A 2 19.58 3.11 28.53
C LYS A 2 20.38 4.23 27.85
N GLY A 3 19.83 5.47 27.78
CA GLY A 3 20.50 6.64 27.20
C GLY A 3 20.50 6.70 25.66
N PHE A 4 19.81 5.80 24.98
CA PHE A 4 19.71 5.82 23.52
C PHE A 4 18.53 6.69 23.06
N GLN A 5 18.76 7.48 22.01
CA GLN A 5 17.70 8.17 21.31
C GLN A 5 17.02 7.20 20.32
N VAL A 6 15.71 7.08 20.41
CA VAL A 6 14.89 6.35 19.43
C VAL A 6 14.06 7.35 18.64
N LYS A 7 14.35 7.48 17.34
CA LYS A 7 13.55 8.29 16.43
C LYS A 7 12.37 7.45 15.93
N ARG A 8 11.17 7.76 16.39
CA ARG A 8 9.94 7.14 15.90
C ARG A 8 9.40 7.99 14.77
N LYS A 9 9.06 7.36 13.67
CA LYS A 9 8.44 8.01 12.51
C LYS A 9 7.05 7.46 12.27
N ALA A 10 6.14 8.31 11.84
CA ALA A 10 4.90 7.87 11.22
C ALA A 10 5.20 7.18 9.87
N GLY A 11 4.28 6.37 9.40
CA GLY A 11 4.39 5.71 8.11
C GLY A 11 3.02 5.47 7.50
N TRP A 12 2.96 5.60 6.16
CA TRP A 12 1.76 5.39 5.39
C TRP A 12 1.96 4.20 4.45
N ASP A 13 1.18 3.14 4.68
CA ASP A 13 1.05 2.04 3.73
C ASP A 13 0.01 2.44 2.68
N THR A 14 0.49 2.63 1.45
CA THR A 14 -0.27 3.28 0.38
C THR A 14 -0.65 2.34 -0.74
N HIS A 15 -0.39 1.06 -0.60
CA HIS A 15 -0.67 0.04 -1.60
C HIS A 15 -1.75 -0.92 -1.12
N GLY A 16 -2.32 -1.65 -2.07
CA GLY A 16 -3.13 -2.82 -1.81
C GLY A 16 -4.61 -2.65 -2.09
N LEU A 17 -5.30 -3.74 -1.86
CA LEU A 17 -6.69 -3.98 -2.23
C LEU A 17 -7.69 -2.92 -1.70
N PRO A 18 -7.58 -2.42 -0.46
CA PRO A 18 -8.53 -1.41 0.02
C PRO A 18 -8.54 -0.12 -0.80
N VAL A 19 -7.35 0.34 -1.23
CA VAL A 19 -7.23 1.54 -2.08
C VAL A 19 -7.80 1.27 -3.47
N GLU A 20 -7.44 0.13 -4.07
CA GLU A 20 -7.92 -0.27 -5.40
C GLU A 20 -9.45 -0.37 -5.43
N LEU A 21 -10.05 -1.12 -4.51
CA LEU A 21 -11.50 -1.28 -4.43
C LEU A 21 -12.23 0.04 -4.16
N GLY A 22 -11.64 0.92 -3.36
CA GLY A 22 -12.17 2.26 -3.10
C GLY A 22 -12.26 3.08 -4.39
N VAL A 23 -11.19 3.09 -5.18
CA VAL A 23 -11.12 3.82 -6.46
C VAL A 23 -12.01 3.17 -7.52
N GLU A 24 -12.02 1.85 -7.64
CA GLU A 24 -12.92 1.14 -8.56
C GLU A 24 -14.39 1.47 -8.28
N LYS A 25 -14.78 1.50 -7.01
CA LYS A 25 -16.13 1.87 -6.59
C LYS A 25 -16.47 3.32 -6.90
N GLU A 26 -15.54 4.25 -6.64
CA GLU A 26 -15.72 5.68 -6.91
C GLU A 26 -15.90 5.96 -8.41
N LEU A 27 -15.06 5.33 -9.24
CA LEU A 27 -15.08 5.48 -10.68
C LEU A 27 -16.17 4.62 -11.37
N GLY A 28 -16.75 3.66 -10.66
CA GLY A 28 -17.72 2.71 -11.21
C GLY A 28 -17.13 1.77 -12.26
N ILE A 29 -15.85 1.43 -12.13
CA ILE A 29 -15.07 0.56 -13.03
C ILE A 29 -14.71 -0.75 -12.34
N THR A 30 -14.13 -1.65 -13.11
CA THR A 30 -13.54 -2.91 -12.65
C THR A 30 -12.09 -3.02 -13.14
N LYS A 31 -11.31 -3.94 -12.59
CA LYS A 31 -9.95 -4.22 -13.06
C LYS A 31 -9.86 -4.54 -14.56
N ALA A 32 -10.94 -5.10 -15.14
CA ALA A 32 -11.00 -5.42 -16.55
C ALA A 32 -11.10 -4.19 -17.46
N ASP A 33 -11.43 -3.02 -16.93
CA ASP A 33 -11.57 -1.76 -17.68
C ASP A 33 -10.22 -1.00 -17.78
N ILE A 34 -9.26 -1.33 -16.92
CA ILE A 34 -7.95 -0.67 -16.86
C ILE A 34 -7.13 -1.11 -18.08
N ASP A 35 -6.66 -0.13 -18.86
CA ASP A 35 -5.95 -0.31 -20.15
C ASP A 35 -6.67 -1.15 -21.22
N ASN A 36 -7.94 -1.43 -21.02
CA ASN A 36 -8.77 -2.15 -21.97
C ASN A 36 -9.51 -1.19 -22.91
N LYS A 37 -8.93 -0.92 -24.07
CA LYS A 37 -9.46 0.00 -25.08
C LYS A 37 -10.82 -0.41 -25.66
N GLU A 38 -11.24 -1.65 -25.45
CA GLU A 38 -12.55 -2.15 -25.89
C GLU A 38 -13.63 -1.92 -24.84
N SER A 39 -13.26 -1.55 -23.63
CA SER A 39 -14.22 -1.24 -22.56
C SER A 39 -14.85 0.13 -22.77
N ALA A 40 -16.16 0.21 -22.56
CA ALA A 40 -16.89 1.49 -22.53
C ALA A 40 -16.47 2.38 -21.33
N LYS A 41 -15.82 1.79 -20.34
CA LYS A 41 -15.34 2.47 -19.14
C LYS A 41 -13.80 2.51 -19.07
N TYR A 42 -13.17 2.56 -20.25
CA TYR A 42 -11.71 2.61 -20.34
C TYR A 42 -11.10 3.69 -19.44
N ILE A 43 -10.07 3.31 -18.74
CA ILE A 43 -9.16 4.21 -18.01
C ILE A 43 -7.73 3.76 -18.25
N SER A 44 -6.80 4.70 -18.43
CA SER A 44 -5.39 4.37 -18.53
C SER A 44 -4.83 3.95 -17.17
N THR A 45 -3.82 3.09 -17.15
CA THR A 45 -3.08 2.76 -15.92
C THR A 45 -2.53 4.01 -15.24
N GLU A 46 -2.09 5.01 -16.01
CA GLU A 46 -1.55 6.27 -15.47
C GLU A 46 -2.62 7.05 -14.70
N ASP A 47 -3.80 7.24 -15.29
CA ASP A 47 -4.92 7.97 -14.66
C ASP A 47 -5.45 7.21 -13.45
N TYR A 48 -5.56 5.89 -13.55
CA TYR A 48 -5.94 5.03 -12.43
C TYR A 48 -4.97 5.17 -11.25
N ASN A 49 -3.68 5.06 -11.50
CA ASN A 49 -2.64 5.20 -10.47
C ASN A 49 -2.63 6.60 -9.85
N LYS A 50 -2.86 7.64 -10.66
CA LYS A 50 -3.00 9.01 -10.16
C LYS A 50 -4.18 9.11 -9.19
N LYS A 51 -5.32 8.54 -9.55
CA LYS A 51 -6.51 8.53 -8.69
C LYS A 51 -6.30 7.76 -7.39
N CYS A 52 -5.59 6.62 -7.45
CA CYS A 52 -5.21 5.88 -6.26
C CYS A 52 -4.31 6.69 -5.30
N ARG A 53 -3.34 7.45 -5.85
CA ARG A 53 -2.46 8.32 -5.06
C ARG A 53 -3.23 9.47 -4.39
N GLU A 54 -4.21 10.05 -5.06
CA GLU A 54 -5.07 11.09 -4.50
C GLU A 54 -5.92 10.54 -3.34
N ASN A 55 -6.55 9.38 -3.55
CA ASN A 55 -7.45 8.78 -2.56
C ASN A 55 -6.73 8.28 -1.31
N VAL A 56 -5.57 7.63 -1.47
CA VAL A 56 -4.86 7.04 -0.33
C VAL A 56 -4.38 8.08 0.69
N MET A 57 -4.18 9.34 0.28
CA MET A 57 -3.75 10.42 1.14
C MET A 57 -4.91 11.28 1.68
N MET A 58 -6.16 10.96 1.31
CA MET A 58 -7.33 11.76 1.62
C MET A 58 -7.54 11.99 3.12
N TYR A 59 -7.31 10.96 3.94
CA TYR A 59 -7.59 11.01 5.38
C TYR A 59 -6.35 11.19 6.25
N THR A 60 -5.23 11.60 5.67
CA THR A 60 -3.96 11.72 6.43
C THR A 60 -4.03 12.80 7.51
N GLN A 61 -4.79 13.88 7.28
CA GLN A 61 -4.93 14.95 8.27
C GLN A 61 -5.74 14.47 9.48
N GLU A 62 -6.84 13.78 9.27
CA GLU A 62 -7.66 13.23 10.36
C GLU A 62 -6.86 12.22 11.21
N TRP A 63 -6.03 11.41 10.56
CA TRP A 63 -5.13 10.49 11.26
C TRP A 63 -4.07 11.24 12.09
N ARG A 64 -3.51 12.32 11.56
CA ARG A 64 -2.58 13.18 12.32
C ARG A 64 -3.25 13.74 13.57
N ASP A 65 -4.39 14.38 13.38
CA ASP A 65 -5.16 15.02 14.46
C ASP A 65 -5.54 14.00 15.55
N LEU A 66 -5.97 12.81 15.14
CA LEU A 66 -6.28 11.71 16.05
C LEU A 66 -5.04 11.24 16.82
N THR A 67 -3.91 11.06 16.12
CA THR A 67 -2.64 10.61 16.71
C THR A 67 -2.13 11.61 17.76
N GLU A 68 -2.18 12.89 17.45
CA GLU A 68 -1.82 13.98 18.38
C GLU A 68 -2.77 14.01 19.58
N LYS A 69 -4.07 13.91 19.34
CA LYS A 69 -5.09 13.90 20.40
C LYS A 69 -4.96 12.73 21.36
N MET A 70 -4.54 11.57 20.85
CA MET A 70 -4.24 10.40 21.68
C MET A 70 -2.92 10.54 22.47
N GLY A 71 -2.11 11.54 22.18
CA GLY A 71 -0.81 11.73 22.81
C GLY A 71 0.23 10.70 22.37
N TYR A 72 0.11 10.12 21.19
CA TYR A 72 1.08 9.19 20.65
C TYR A 72 2.32 9.91 20.14
N PHE A 73 3.45 9.70 20.81
CA PHE A 73 4.68 10.43 20.56
C PHE A 73 5.45 9.86 19.35
N VAL A 74 5.24 10.46 18.18
CA VAL A 74 5.84 10.05 16.90
C VAL A 74 6.08 11.28 16.03
N ASP A 75 7.12 11.24 15.18
CA ASP A 75 7.38 12.27 14.18
C ASP A 75 6.37 12.13 13.04
N LEU A 76 5.39 13.03 13.01
CA LEU A 76 4.34 13.12 11.99
C LEU A 76 4.73 14.00 10.81
N ASP A 77 5.80 14.83 10.96
CA ASP A 77 6.20 15.79 9.92
C ASP A 77 7.11 15.14 8.86
N ASN A 78 7.81 14.06 9.24
CA ASN A 78 8.70 13.33 8.35
C ASN A 78 8.31 11.86 8.23
N PRO A 79 7.08 11.53 7.83
CA PRO A 79 6.64 10.15 7.68
C PRO A 79 7.40 9.46 6.53
N TYR A 80 7.45 8.13 6.54
CA TYR A 80 7.73 7.40 5.31
C TYR A 80 6.41 7.09 4.59
N ILE A 81 6.47 7.06 3.26
CA ILE A 81 5.34 6.75 2.40
C ILE A 81 5.78 5.65 1.44
N THR A 82 5.06 4.55 1.41
CA THR A 82 5.52 3.35 0.70
C THR A 82 5.55 3.50 -0.83
N TYR A 83 4.84 4.48 -1.41
CA TYR A 83 4.96 4.79 -2.84
C TYR A 83 6.10 5.77 -3.19
N ASP A 84 6.80 6.34 -2.20
CA ASP A 84 7.92 7.25 -2.47
C ASP A 84 9.10 6.50 -3.06
N ASN A 85 9.76 7.11 -4.05
CA ASN A 85 10.91 6.51 -4.71
C ASN A 85 12.03 6.15 -3.73
N LYS A 86 12.29 6.99 -2.74
CA LYS A 86 13.31 6.71 -1.69
C LYS A 86 13.01 5.43 -0.91
N TYR A 87 11.73 5.19 -0.60
CA TYR A 87 11.32 3.96 0.06
C TYR A 87 11.50 2.76 -0.88
N ILE A 88 11.01 2.88 -2.12
CA ILE A 88 11.07 1.83 -3.13
C ILE A 88 12.53 1.47 -3.45
N GLU A 89 13.40 2.44 -3.66
CA GLU A 89 14.83 2.23 -3.92
C GLU A 89 15.52 1.49 -2.77
N THR A 90 15.22 1.88 -1.52
CA THR A 90 15.75 1.20 -0.34
C THR A 90 15.29 -0.25 -0.26
N LEU A 91 14.01 -0.50 -0.53
CA LEU A 91 13.45 -1.85 -0.57
C LEU A 91 14.12 -2.71 -1.66
N TRP A 92 14.27 -2.17 -2.87
CA TRP A 92 14.95 -2.87 -3.95
C TRP A 92 16.43 -3.16 -3.63
N TRP A 93 17.11 -2.23 -2.98
CA TRP A 93 18.48 -2.45 -2.53
C TRP A 93 18.54 -3.62 -1.53
N LEU A 94 17.63 -3.67 -0.55
CA LEU A 94 17.56 -4.78 0.42
C LEU A 94 17.28 -6.11 -0.28
N LEU A 95 16.32 -6.17 -1.20
CA LEU A 95 16.02 -7.37 -1.98
C LEU A 95 17.24 -7.82 -2.80
N GLN A 96 18.00 -6.89 -3.37
CA GLN A 96 19.25 -7.20 -4.06
C GLN A 96 20.28 -7.86 -3.12
N GLN A 97 20.38 -7.40 -1.85
CA GLN A 97 21.29 -8.04 -0.88
C GLN A 97 20.85 -9.47 -0.56
N PHE A 98 19.56 -9.72 -0.41
CA PHE A 98 19.03 -11.07 -0.24
C PHE A 98 19.31 -11.96 -1.45
N TYR A 99 19.09 -11.44 -2.64
CA TYR A 99 19.37 -12.15 -3.88
C TYR A 99 20.86 -12.55 -4.00
N LYS A 100 21.78 -11.61 -3.74
CA LYS A 100 23.22 -11.87 -3.75
C LYS A 100 23.67 -12.93 -2.75
N LYS A 101 22.92 -13.10 -1.66
CA LYS A 101 23.16 -14.12 -0.63
C LYS A 101 22.45 -15.45 -0.92
N GLY A 102 21.74 -15.58 -2.04
CA GLY A 102 20.96 -16.77 -2.37
C GLY A 102 19.72 -17.00 -1.50
N LEU A 103 19.28 -15.97 -0.77
CA LEU A 103 18.13 -16.05 0.15
C LEU A 103 16.80 -15.70 -0.55
N LEU A 104 16.85 -15.13 -1.75
CA LEU A 104 15.67 -14.82 -2.56
C LEU A 104 15.61 -15.82 -3.73
N TYR A 105 14.55 -16.61 -3.76
CA TYR A 105 14.34 -17.65 -4.77
C TYR A 105 12.86 -17.76 -5.14
N LYS A 106 12.56 -18.37 -6.29
CA LYS A 106 11.19 -18.71 -6.69
C LYS A 106 10.74 -19.97 -5.97
N GLY A 107 9.57 -19.93 -5.37
CA GLY A 107 8.97 -21.05 -4.68
C GLY A 107 7.45 -21.07 -4.85
N TYR A 108 6.82 -22.12 -4.34
CA TYR A 108 5.37 -22.26 -4.31
C TYR A 108 4.90 -22.23 -2.87
N THR A 109 3.77 -21.58 -2.64
CA THR A 109 3.10 -21.56 -1.35
C THR A 109 1.59 -21.71 -1.55
N ILE A 110 0.90 -22.17 -0.52
CA ILE A 110 -0.57 -22.24 -0.52
C ILE A 110 -1.06 -20.92 0.05
N GLN A 111 -1.96 -20.28 -0.69
CA GLN A 111 -2.59 -19.03 -0.28
C GLN A 111 -4.10 -19.10 -0.57
N PRO A 112 -4.95 -18.71 0.38
CA PRO A 112 -6.36 -18.51 0.12
C PRO A 112 -6.59 -17.49 -0.98
N TYR A 113 -7.57 -17.71 -1.82
CA TYR A 113 -7.88 -16.86 -2.98
C TYR A 113 -9.36 -16.47 -2.97
N SER A 114 -9.64 -15.18 -3.17
CA SER A 114 -11.00 -14.67 -3.32
C SER A 114 -11.34 -14.49 -4.80
N PRO A 115 -12.23 -15.31 -5.37
CA PRO A 115 -12.68 -15.11 -6.76
C PRO A 115 -13.40 -13.77 -6.96
N ALA A 116 -14.09 -13.27 -5.93
CA ALA A 116 -14.81 -12.00 -5.99
C ALA A 116 -13.87 -10.79 -6.07
N ALA A 117 -12.77 -10.82 -5.32
CA ALA A 117 -11.75 -9.77 -5.35
C ALA A 117 -10.67 -10.01 -6.42
N GLY A 118 -10.63 -11.22 -7.01
CA GLY A 118 -9.65 -11.59 -8.04
C GLY A 118 -8.21 -11.64 -7.53
N THR A 119 -8.00 -11.87 -6.22
CA THR A 119 -6.66 -11.85 -5.61
C THR A 119 -6.52 -12.84 -4.45
N GLY A 120 -5.27 -13.17 -4.11
CA GLY A 120 -4.94 -13.90 -2.89
C GLY A 120 -5.20 -13.05 -1.64
N LEU A 121 -5.58 -13.72 -0.55
CA LEU A 121 -5.88 -13.07 0.73
C LEU A 121 -4.72 -13.27 1.71
N SER A 122 -4.39 -12.23 2.45
CA SER A 122 -3.48 -12.30 3.58
C SER A 122 -4.16 -12.95 4.80
N SER A 123 -3.35 -13.38 5.77
CA SER A 123 -3.88 -13.94 7.01
C SER A 123 -4.77 -12.97 7.80
N HIS A 124 -4.51 -11.67 7.68
CA HIS A 124 -5.32 -10.63 8.34
C HIS A 124 -6.69 -10.47 7.68
N GLU A 125 -6.76 -10.61 6.36
CA GLU A 125 -8.02 -10.50 5.61
C GLU A 125 -8.94 -11.72 5.82
N LEU A 126 -8.35 -12.88 6.13
CA LEU A 126 -9.11 -14.10 6.45
C LEU A 126 -9.80 -14.05 7.82
N ASN A 127 -9.29 -13.29 8.76
CA ASN A 127 -9.79 -13.23 10.14
C ASN A 127 -10.77 -12.06 10.35
N GLN A 128 -11.19 -11.40 9.30
CA GLN A 128 -12.25 -10.39 9.40
C GLN A 128 -13.62 -11.06 9.31
N PRO A 129 -14.54 -10.76 10.24
CA PRO A 129 -15.89 -11.30 10.24
C PRO A 129 -16.71 -10.79 9.05
#